data_34402f56beb70c2d0769777441e1e7ff
#
_entry.id   34402f56beb70c2d0769777441e1e7ff
#
_cell.length_a   1.000
_cell.length_b   1.000
_cell.length_c   1.000
_cell.angle_alpha   90.00
_cell.angle_beta   90.00
_cell.angle_gamma   90.00
#
_symmetry.space_group_name_H-M   'P 1'
#
loop_
_entity.id
_entity.type
_entity.pdbx_description
1 polymer ?
#
loop_
_entity_poly.entity_id
_entity_poly.type
_entity_poly.pdbx_seq_one_letter_code
_entity_poly.pdbx_strand_id
1 'polypeptide(L)'
;MLLKNLEGGQLRFGEGRISGYIAVSLAALSLLGVLAFHFPEYLTTPELRAAYDVELIRLIMFIALIISGSLGLLNFVRNTNKRAGLVAWSLITIAIALGGHRVEVSDFEQSSAYLGLDWFILDLLGSTLIFVFIEKIIPHRKQAILRPEWQTDLHHFFVNHLIVGFVLLAANQFVSNAFGWAVERGSQEWVQNFSWFSQLLLVLLVADLVQYALHRVYHEVPFFWRFHAIHHSAKTMDWLAGSRQHIAELTLTRCGVLAPIFILGFDKSVIDAYIIIVGFQAVLNHTNAQIKFGWLKYIIVTPQFHHWHHSSDKAAIDRNYAAHFAFIDYIFGTAVRGQKEWPEAYGVVGDYVPEGWIKQQAFPLKVKS
;
A
#
# COMPACT_ATOMS: atom_id res chain seq x y z
N MET A 1 9.48 -26.72 -0.38
CA MET A 1 10.10 -26.98 -1.69
C MET A 1 9.72 -25.94 -2.76
N LEU A 2 8.50 -25.38 -2.75
CA LEU A 2 8.08 -24.30 -3.68
C LEU A 2 8.86 -22.99 -3.48
N LEU A 3 9.24 -22.66 -2.26
CA LEU A 3 9.90 -21.40 -1.89
C LEU A 3 11.39 -21.35 -2.28
N LYS A 4 12.11 -22.49 -2.22
CA LYS A 4 13.52 -22.57 -2.62
C LYS A 4 13.79 -22.26 -4.11
N ASN A 5 12.76 -22.39 -4.95
CA ASN A 5 12.90 -22.17 -6.39
C ASN A 5 12.67 -20.73 -6.84
N LEU A 6 12.29 -19.80 -5.92
CA LEU A 6 12.16 -18.36 -6.19
C LEU A 6 13.44 -17.59 -5.90
N GLU A 7 14.49 -18.27 -5.37
CA GLU A 7 15.77 -17.67 -5.05
C GLU A 7 16.67 -17.58 -6.29
N GLY A 8 17.15 -16.40 -6.60
CA GLY A 8 18.41 -16.18 -7.33
C GLY A 8 18.46 -16.41 -8.84
N GLY A 9 17.36 -16.48 -9.57
CA GLY A 9 17.40 -16.60 -11.05
C GLY A 9 17.54 -15.26 -11.75
N GLN A 10 18.50 -15.11 -12.66
CA GLN A 10 18.54 -14.00 -13.61
C GLN A 10 17.21 -13.92 -14.38
N LEU A 11 16.75 -12.68 -14.68
CA LEU A 11 15.61 -12.41 -15.53
C LEU A 11 15.82 -12.98 -16.94
N ARG A 12 15.44 -14.24 -17.19
CA ARG A 12 15.43 -14.82 -18.52
C ARG A 12 13.98 -14.94 -19.00
N PHE A 13 13.65 -14.22 -20.06
CA PHE A 13 12.31 -14.24 -20.64
C PHE A 13 11.93 -15.68 -21.03
N GLY A 14 10.81 -16.16 -20.49
CA GLY A 14 10.30 -17.51 -20.78
C GLY A 14 10.90 -18.65 -19.97
N GLU A 15 11.92 -18.44 -19.13
CA GLU A 15 12.44 -19.47 -18.21
C GLU A 15 11.68 -19.54 -16.87
N GLY A 16 10.48 -19.03 -16.83
CA GLY A 16 9.43 -19.61 -16.02
C GLY A 16 9.01 -18.94 -14.76
N ARG A 17 9.74 -18.07 -14.15
CA ARG A 17 9.31 -17.56 -12.84
C ARG A 17 8.48 -16.28 -13.01
N ILE A 18 8.95 -15.33 -13.79
CA ILE A 18 8.25 -14.07 -14.01
C ILE A 18 7.03 -14.28 -14.92
N SER A 19 7.17 -15.01 -16.02
CA SER A 19 6.05 -15.29 -16.92
C SER A 19 4.93 -16.06 -16.22
N GLY A 20 5.27 -17.05 -15.38
CA GLY A 20 4.29 -17.77 -14.58
C GLY A 20 3.61 -16.89 -13.53
N TYR A 21 4.36 -16.03 -12.87
CA TYR A 21 3.83 -15.06 -11.91
C TYR A 21 2.86 -14.08 -12.57
N ILE A 22 3.26 -13.46 -13.68
CA ILE A 22 2.39 -12.54 -14.45
C ILE A 22 1.13 -13.28 -14.94
N ALA A 23 1.28 -14.50 -15.46
CA ALA A 23 0.15 -15.30 -15.91
C ALA A 23 -0.87 -15.52 -14.79
N VAL A 24 -0.43 -15.98 -13.62
CA VAL A 24 -1.33 -16.23 -12.48
C VAL A 24 -1.97 -14.92 -11.99
N SER A 25 -1.21 -13.84 -11.91
CA SER A 25 -1.73 -12.55 -11.45
C SER A 25 -2.81 -12.00 -12.39
N LEU A 26 -2.55 -12.00 -13.70
CA LEU A 26 -3.54 -11.55 -14.69
C LEU A 26 -4.78 -12.45 -14.74
N ALA A 27 -4.62 -13.77 -14.58
CA ALA A 27 -5.75 -14.68 -14.49
C ALA A 27 -6.61 -14.41 -13.24
N ALA A 28 -5.97 -14.22 -12.10
CA ALA A 28 -6.66 -13.88 -10.84
C ALA A 28 -7.40 -12.55 -10.95
N LEU A 29 -6.76 -11.51 -11.51
CA LEU A 29 -7.38 -10.21 -11.78
C LEU A 29 -8.62 -10.35 -12.66
N SER A 30 -8.50 -11.08 -13.75
CA SER A 30 -9.62 -11.29 -14.67
C SER A 30 -10.79 -12.01 -13.99
N LEU A 31 -10.50 -13.03 -13.19
CA LEU A 31 -11.54 -13.74 -12.43
C LEU A 31 -12.22 -12.82 -11.41
N LEU A 32 -11.44 -12.02 -10.71
CA LEU A 32 -11.98 -11.07 -9.72
C LEU A 32 -12.78 -9.96 -10.39
N GLY A 33 -12.40 -9.49 -11.58
CA GLY A 33 -13.21 -8.58 -12.38
C GLY A 33 -14.55 -9.20 -12.78
N VAL A 34 -14.56 -10.47 -13.19
CA VAL A 34 -15.81 -11.19 -13.48
C VAL A 34 -16.71 -11.29 -12.24
N LEU A 35 -16.13 -11.63 -11.09
CA LEU A 35 -16.86 -11.69 -9.83
C LEU A 35 -17.39 -10.32 -9.39
N ALA A 36 -16.61 -9.24 -9.61
CA ALA A 36 -17.05 -7.88 -9.32
C ALA A 36 -18.23 -7.44 -10.19
N PHE A 37 -18.34 -7.92 -11.43
CA PHE A 37 -19.49 -7.68 -12.27
C PHE A 37 -20.73 -8.49 -11.85
N HIS A 38 -20.54 -9.71 -11.31
CA HIS A 38 -21.65 -10.50 -10.76
C HIS A 38 -22.17 -9.97 -9.42
N PHE A 39 -21.28 -9.43 -8.59
CA PHE A 39 -21.59 -9.01 -7.22
C PHE A 39 -21.12 -7.57 -6.94
N PRO A 40 -21.54 -6.58 -7.76
CA PRO A 40 -21.00 -5.22 -7.66
C PRO A 40 -21.31 -4.56 -6.32
N GLU A 41 -22.48 -4.82 -5.73
CA GLU A 41 -22.90 -4.23 -4.46
C GLU A 41 -22.01 -4.59 -3.27
N TYR A 42 -21.42 -5.81 -3.29
CA TYR A 42 -20.60 -6.32 -2.18
C TYR A 42 -19.10 -6.15 -2.41
N LEU A 43 -18.67 -6.15 -3.66
CA LEU A 43 -17.25 -6.27 -4.01
C LEU A 43 -16.64 -4.96 -4.48
N THR A 44 -17.44 -3.99 -4.94
CA THR A 44 -16.93 -2.75 -5.50
C THR A 44 -17.29 -1.53 -4.66
N THR A 45 -16.42 -0.51 -4.71
CA THR A 45 -16.69 0.77 -4.07
C THR A 45 -17.59 1.64 -4.96
N PRO A 46 -18.53 2.42 -4.40
CA PRO A 46 -19.38 3.29 -5.20
C PRO A 46 -18.59 4.28 -6.06
N GLU A 47 -17.49 4.82 -5.53
CA GLU A 47 -16.63 5.79 -6.22
C GLU A 47 -15.94 5.18 -7.44
N LEU A 48 -15.35 4.00 -7.28
CA LEU A 48 -14.71 3.31 -8.39
C LEU A 48 -15.73 2.86 -9.43
N ARG A 49 -16.89 2.38 -8.97
CA ARG A 49 -17.98 1.97 -9.84
C ARG A 49 -18.49 3.09 -10.73
N ALA A 50 -18.59 4.31 -10.17
CA ALA A 50 -18.98 5.51 -10.93
C ALA A 50 -17.89 5.97 -11.92
N ALA A 51 -16.63 5.61 -11.68
CA ALA A 51 -15.51 5.99 -12.53
C ALA A 51 -15.19 4.98 -13.65
N TYR A 52 -15.71 3.75 -13.55
CA TYR A 52 -15.40 2.70 -14.52
C TYR A 52 -16.10 2.91 -15.86
N ASP A 53 -15.32 2.98 -16.93
CA ASP A 53 -15.79 2.68 -18.26
C ASP A 53 -15.85 1.14 -18.41
N VAL A 54 -17.06 0.59 -18.39
CA VAL A 54 -17.31 -0.86 -18.44
C VAL A 54 -16.73 -1.48 -19.71
N GLU A 55 -16.80 -0.81 -20.86
CA GLU A 55 -16.27 -1.33 -22.12
C GLU A 55 -14.73 -1.33 -22.11
N LEU A 56 -14.12 -0.30 -21.52
CA LEU A 56 -12.67 -0.28 -21.32
C LEU A 56 -12.21 -1.42 -20.39
N ILE A 57 -12.93 -1.68 -19.29
CA ILE A 57 -12.61 -2.80 -18.39
C ILE A 57 -12.76 -4.13 -19.10
N ARG A 58 -13.80 -4.33 -19.90
CA ARG A 58 -14.00 -5.53 -20.70
C ARG A 58 -12.84 -5.76 -21.68
N LEU A 59 -12.38 -4.69 -22.34
CA LEU A 59 -11.21 -4.76 -23.22
C LEU A 59 -9.94 -5.14 -22.44
N ILE A 60 -9.72 -4.52 -21.29
CA ILE A 60 -8.57 -4.84 -20.42
C ILE A 60 -8.63 -6.29 -19.96
N MET A 61 -9.80 -6.77 -19.53
CA MET A 61 -10.01 -8.17 -19.12
C MET A 61 -9.75 -9.13 -20.27
N PHE A 62 -10.22 -8.82 -21.49
CA PHE A 62 -9.96 -9.62 -22.68
C PHE A 62 -8.46 -9.74 -22.98
N ILE A 63 -7.76 -8.61 -22.99
CA ILE A 63 -6.31 -8.56 -23.20
C ILE A 63 -5.58 -9.33 -22.10
N ALA A 64 -6.00 -9.15 -20.83
CA ALA A 64 -5.40 -9.83 -19.69
C ALA A 64 -5.57 -11.35 -19.77
N LEU A 65 -6.75 -11.84 -20.18
CA LEU A 65 -7.00 -13.27 -20.39
C LEU A 65 -6.12 -13.86 -21.51
N ILE A 66 -5.94 -13.11 -22.62
CA ILE A 66 -5.06 -13.55 -23.72
C ILE A 66 -3.60 -13.60 -23.28
N ILE A 67 -3.11 -12.53 -22.64
CA ILE A 67 -1.71 -12.47 -22.18
C ILE A 67 -1.48 -13.56 -21.13
N SER A 68 -2.38 -13.72 -20.18
CA SER A 68 -2.29 -14.72 -19.13
C SER A 68 -2.28 -16.14 -19.73
N GLY A 69 -3.17 -16.43 -20.67
CA GLY A 69 -3.24 -17.72 -21.35
C GLY A 69 -1.97 -18.04 -22.13
N SER A 70 -1.45 -17.05 -22.87
CA SER A 70 -0.21 -17.17 -23.64
C SER A 70 1.01 -17.42 -22.75
N LEU A 71 1.15 -16.64 -21.68
CA LEU A 71 2.24 -16.79 -20.72
C LEU A 71 2.10 -18.08 -19.91
N GLY A 72 0.89 -18.48 -19.56
CA GLY A 72 0.59 -19.74 -18.90
C GLY A 72 0.96 -20.95 -19.77
N LEU A 73 0.65 -20.90 -21.05
CA LEU A 73 1.04 -21.93 -22.03
C LEU A 73 2.56 -21.96 -22.21
N LEU A 74 3.21 -20.80 -22.37
CA LEU A 74 4.65 -20.69 -22.46
C LEU A 74 5.33 -21.28 -21.23
N ASN A 75 4.81 -20.98 -20.04
CA ASN A 75 5.28 -21.54 -18.77
C ASN A 75 5.09 -23.05 -18.75
N PHE A 76 3.95 -23.55 -19.18
CA PHE A 76 3.64 -24.97 -19.21
C PHE A 76 4.57 -25.75 -20.17
N VAL A 77 4.87 -25.18 -21.35
CA VAL A 77 5.71 -25.84 -22.36
C VAL A 77 7.19 -25.80 -21.97
N ARG A 78 7.71 -24.65 -21.51
CA ARG A 78 9.14 -24.44 -21.30
C ARG A 78 9.67 -24.84 -19.93
N ASN A 79 8.81 -24.89 -18.91
CA ASN A 79 9.26 -25.14 -17.55
C ASN A 79 9.09 -26.59 -17.12
N THR A 80 10.05 -27.05 -16.31
CA THR A 80 9.93 -28.33 -15.59
C THR A 80 8.82 -28.26 -14.53
N ASN A 81 8.65 -27.12 -13.85
CA ASN A 81 7.57 -26.89 -12.90
C ASN A 81 6.37 -26.22 -13.60
N LYS A 82 5.35 -27.00 -13.89
CA LYS A 82 4.15 -26.59 -14.64
C LYS A 82 3.05 -25.96 -13.79
N ARG A 83 3.25 -25.83 -12.47
CA ARG A 83 2.20 -25.41 -11.53
C ARG A 83 1.63 -24.03 -11.84
N ALA A 84 2.48 -23.04 -12.12
CA ALA A 84 2.01 -21.69 -12.43
C ALA A 84 1.16 -21.67 -13.71
N GLY A 85 1.58 -22.38 -14.76
CA GLY A 85 0.79 -22.53 -15.97
C GLY A 85 -0.58 -23.20 -15.71
N LEU A 86 -0.60 -24.28 -14.94
CA LEU A 86 -1.83 -24.98 -14.57
C LEU A 86 -2.77 -24.07 -13.75
N VAL A 87 -2.24 -23.36 -12.75
CA VAL A 87 -3.04 -22.43 -11.92
C VAL A 87 -3.62 -21.32 -12.80
N ALA A 88 -2.81 -20.70 -13.66
CA ALA A 88 -3.28 -19.64 -14.57
C ALA A 88 -4.42 -20.15 -15.47
N TRP A 89 -4.24 -21.30 -16.12
CA TRP A 89 -5.28 -21.89 -16.96
C TRP A 89 -6.53 -22.31 -16.20
N SER A 90 -6.42 -22.80 -14.96
CA SER A 90 -7.57 -23.09 -14.11
C SER A 90 -8.38 -21.82 -13.80
N LEU A 91 -7.71 -20.75 -13.40
CA LEU A 91 -8.35 -19.46 -13.13
C LEU A 91 -9.00 -18.86 -14.39
N ILE A 92 -8.33 -18.93 -15.54
CA ILE A 92 -8.89 -18.49 -16.83
C ILE A 92 -10.14 -19.28 -17.18
N THR A 93 -10.10 -20.61 -17.03
CA THR A 93 -11.24 -21.48 -17.32
C THR A 93 -12.45 -21.14 -16.45
N ILE A 94 -12.23 -20.89 -15.14
CA ILE A 94 -13.28 -20.45 -14.23
C ILE A 94 -13.81 -19.08 -14.64
N ALA A 95 -12.93 -18.13 -14.95
CA ALA A 95 -13.34 -16.79 -15.37
C ALA A 95 -14.20 -16.83 -16.66
N ILE A 96 -13.79 -17.64 -17.65
CA ILE A 96 -14.54 -17.80 -18.91
C ILE A 96 -15.88 -18.51 -18.66
N ALA A 97 -15.92 -19.53 -17.81
CA ALA A 97 -17.16 -20.24 -17.46
C ALA A 97 -18.18 -19.32 -16.77
N LEU A 98 -17.71 -18.29 -16.04
CA LEU A 98 -18.54 -17.27 -15.41
C LEU A 98 -18.87 -16.07 -16.32
N GLY A 99 -18.59 -16.14 -17.62
CA GLY A 99 -18.91 -15.11 -18.61
C GLY A 99 -17.70 -14.38 -19.19
N GLY A 100 -16.53 -14.50 -18.57
CA GLY A 100 -15.29 -13.89 -19.05
C GLY A 100 -15.40 -12.36 -19.21
N HIS A 101 -14.79 -11.81 -20.26
CA HIS A 101 -14.85 -10.37 -20.56
C HIS A 101 -16.23 -9.89 -21.04
N ARG A 102 -17.18 -10.82 -21.31
CA ARG A 102 -18.55 -10.49 -21.74
C ARG A 102 -19.58 -10.62 -20.62
N VAL A 103 -19.14 -10.88 -19.40
CA VAL A 103 -20.04 -10.96 -18.24
C VAL A 103 -20.91 -9.70 -18.15
N GLU A 104 -22.20 -9.88 -17.92
CA GLU A 104 -23.12 -8.76 -17.69
C GLU A 104 -22.92 -8.22 -16.29
N VAL A 105 -23.03 -6.90 -16.16
CA VAL A 105 -23.02 -6.25 -14.84
C VAL A 105 -24.39 -6.45 -14.23
N SER A 106 -24.47 -7.08 -13.07
CA SER A 106 -25.72 -7.29 -12.38
C SER A 106 -26.31 -5.96 -11.90
N ASP A 107 -27.63 -5.83 -12.02
CA ASP A 107 -28.37 -4.72 -11.38
C ASP A 107 -28.26 -4.86 -9.85
N PHE A 108 -28.09 -3.74 -9.17
CA PHE A 108 -27.96 -3.72 -7.71
C PHE A 108 -28.58 -2.46 -7.12
N GLU A 109 -29.13 -2.60 -5.92
CA GLU A 109 -29.47 -1.46 -5.08
C GLU A 109 -28.21 -0.90 -4.41
N GLN A 110 -28.19 0.42 -4.19
CA GLN A 110 -27.04 1.04 -3.50
C GLN A 110 -26.96 0.52 -2.07
N SER A 111 -25.98 -0.32 -1.78
CA SER A 111 -25.68 -0.76 -0.43
C SER A 111 -24.68 0.19 0.23
N SER A 112 -24.94 0.52 1.49
CA SER A 112 -23.98 1.30 2.31
C SER A 112 -22.83 0.46 2.88
N ALA A 113 -22.91 -0.86 2.77
CA ALA A 113 -21.90 -1.79 3.29
C ALA A 113 -21.28 -2.62 2.16
N TYR A 114 -20.04 -2.30 1.82
CA TYR A 114 -19.25 -2.99 0.81
C TYR A 114 -17.83 -3.28 1.33
N LEU A 115 -17.17 -4.26 0.75
CA LEU A 115 -15.84 -4.70 1.17
C LEU A 115 -14.70 -3.92 0.51
N GLY A 116 -14.95 -3.12 -0.54
CA GLY A 116 -13.91 -2.43 -1.30
C GLY A 116 -12.86 -3.38 -1.88
N LEU A 117 -13.27 -4.56 -2.32
CA LEU A 117 -12.39 -5.60 -2.83
C LEU A 117 -11.70 -5.15 -4.12
N ASP A 118 -12.34 -4.30 -4.90
CA ASP A 118 -11.78 -3.67 -6.10
C ASP A 118 -10.58 -2.78 -5.75
N TRP A 119 -10.67 -1.94 -4.72
CA TRP A 119 -9.52 -1.17 -4.23
C TRP A 119 -8.39 -2.08 -3.76
N PHE A 120 -8.71 -3.08 -2.94
CA PHE A 120 -7.72 -4.04 -2.48
C PHE A 120 -7.01 -4.74 -3.63
N ILE A 121 -7.76 -5.16 -4.63
CA ILE A 121 -7.21 -5.88 -5.79
C ILE A 121 -6.37 -4.97 -6.66
N LEU A 122 -6.86 -3.76 -6.95
CA LEU A 122 -6.12 -2.77 -7.72
C LEU A 122 -4.80 -2.41 -7.05
N ASP A 123 -4.83 -2.20 -5.73
CA ASP A 123 -3.62 -1.87 -4.99
C ASP A 123 -2.67 -3.07 -4.88
N LEU A 124 -3.17 -4.25 -4.49
CA LEU A 124 -2.33 -5.44 -4.41
C LEU A 124 -1.66 -5.77 -5.75
N LEU A 125 -2.42 -5.76 -6.82
CA LEU A 125 -1.92 -6.21 -8.12
C LEU A 125 -1.18 -5.09 -8.85
N GLY A 126 -1.65 -3.86 -8.74
CA GLY A 126 -0.94 -2.69 -9.23
C GLY A 126 0.41 -2.53 -8.52
N SER A 127 0.40 -2.56 -7.21
CA SER A 127 1.63 -2.49 -6.41
C SER A 127 2.55 -3.67 -6.66
N THR A 128 2.01 -4.89 -6.78
CA THR A 128 2.81 -6.07 -7.10
C THR A 128 3.46 -5.97 -8.47
N LEU A 129 2.70 -5.58 -9.51
CA LEU A 129 3.24 -5.45 -10.87
C LEU A 129 4.31 -4.35 -10.94
N ILE A 130 4.05 -3.20 -10.33
CA ILE A 130 4.96 -2.06 -10.38
C ILE A 130 6.19 -2.30 -9.50
N PHE A 131 5.99 -2.56 -8.21
CA PHE A 131 7.08 -2.54 -7.24
C PHE A 131 7.93 -3.80 -7.25
N VAL A 132 7.36 -4.99 -7.46
CA VAL A 132 8.17 -6.20 -7.65
C VAL A 132 9.06 -6.07 -8.88
N PHE A 133 8.53 -5.44 -9.96
CA PHE A 133 9.32 -5.21 -11.17
C PHE A 133 10.47 -4.23 -10.90
N ILE A 134 10.19 -3.09 -10.27
CA ILE A 134 11.20 -2.09 -9.89
C ILE A 134 12.27 -2.72 -8.98
N GLU A 135 11.86 -3.43 -7.93
CA GLU A 135 12.77 -4.09 -7.00
C GLU A 135 13.63 -5.19 -7.65
N LYS A 136 13.21 -5.74 -8.77
CA LYS A 136 14.00 -6.74 -9.52
C LYS A 136 14.93 -6.11 -10.53
N ILE A 137 14.61 -4.95 -11.07
CA ILE A 137 15.47 -4.24 -12.04
C ILE A 137 16.58 -3.48 -11.31
N ILE A 138 16.23 -2.73 -10.27
CA ILE A 138 17.17 -1.85 -9.54
C ILE A 138 17.16 -2.14 -8.03
N PRO A 139 17.40 -3.39 -7.61
CA PRO A 139 17.35 -3.72 -6.18
C PRO A 139 18.46 -3.01 -5.40
N HIS A 140 18.13 -2.52 -4.21
CA HIS A 140 19.13 -2.14 -3.23
C HIS A 140 19.87 -3.39 -2.70
N ARG A 141 19.09 -4.41 -2.34
CA ARG A 141 19.61 -5.72 -1.91
C ARG A 141 19.03 -6.85 -2.75
N LYS A 142 19.84 -7.84 -3.10
CA LYS A 142 19.35 -9.06 -3.75
C LYS A 142 18.60 -9.89 -2.72
N GLN A 143 17.28 -9.97 -2.89
CA GLN A 143 16.39 -10.74 -2.02
C GLN A 143 15.33 -11.50 -2.82
N ALA A 144 14.76 -12.54 -2.22
CA ALA A 144 13.64 -13.28 -2.80
C ALA A 144 12.39 -12.39 -2.84
N ILE A 145 11.48 -12.63 -3.82
CA ILE A 145 10.17 -11.96 -3.87
C ILE A 145 9.35 -12.33 -2.64
N LEU A 146 9.32 -13.63 -2.31
CA LEU A 146 8.71 -14.13 -1.09
C LEU A 146 9.81 -14.32 -0.04
N ARG A 147 10.25 -13.21 0.54
CA ARG A 147 11.27 -13.16 1.58
C ARG A 147 10.77 -13.72 2.92
N PRO A 148 11.61 -13.93 3.92
CA PRO A 148 11.12 -14.29 5.26
C PRO A 148 10.03 -13.31 5.73
N GLU A 149 9.03 -13.83 6.42
CA GLU A 149 7.89 -13.09 7.00
C GLU A 149 6.90 -12.44 6.01
N TRP A 150 7.04 -12.64 4.68
CA TRP A 150 6.12 -12.08 3.69
C TRP A 150 4.64 -12.39 3.97
N GLN A 151 4.35 -13.55 4.59
CA GLN A 151 2.99 -13.93 4.96
C GLN A 151 2.41 -13.00 6.04
N THR A 152 3.25 -12.58 7.00
CA THR A 152 2.84 -11.61 8.03
C THR A 152 2.45 -10.30 7.36
N ASP A 153 3.27 -9.80 6.43
CA ASP A 153 3.01 -8.57 5.71
C ASP A 153 1.77 -8.67 4.82
N LEU A 154 1.60 -9.80 4.13
CA LEU A 154 0.41 -10.02 3.32
C LEU A 154 -0.88 -10.06 4.16
N HIS A 155 -0.84 -10.63 5.37
CA HIS A 155 -1.99 -10.58 6.27
C HIS A 155 -2.30 -9.15 6.74
N HIS A 156 -1.27 -8.35 7.06
CA HIS A 156 -1.45 -6.93 7.36
C HIS A 156 -2.04 -6.17 6.17
N PHE A 157 -1.47 -6.36 4.99
CA PHE A 157 -1.96 -5.75 3.75
C PHE A 157 -3.43 -6.09 3.52
N PHE A 158 -3.78 -7.39 3.56
CA PHE A 158 -5.15 -7.85 3.35
C PHE A 158 -6.12 -7.26 4.37
N VAL A 159 -5.83 -7.41 5.68
CA VAL A 159 -6.76 -6.95 6.71
C VAL A 159 -6.90 -5.44 6.72
N ASN A 160 -5.79 -4.69 6.61
CA ASN A 160 -5.83 -3.23 6.63
C ASN A 160 -6.64 -2.67 5.45
N HIS A 161 -6.53 -3.27 4.26
CA HIS A 161 -7.35 -2.87 3.10
C HIS A 161 -8.81 -3.27 3.26
N LEU A 162 -9.08 -4.46 3.78
CA LEU A 162 -10.46 -4.93 3.98
C LEU A 162 -11.23 -4.05 4.96
N ILE A 163 -10.56 -3.61 6.05
CA ILE A 163 -11.19 -2.78 7.08
C ILE A 163 -11.09 -1.28 6.80
N VAL A 164 -10.33 -0.85 5.79
CA VAL A 164 -10.07 0.59 5.55
C VAL A 164 -11.37 1.39 5.39
N GLY A 165 -12.36 0.85 4.71
CA GLY A 165 -13.67 1.50 4.56
C GLY A 165 -14.35 1.76 5.91
N PHE A 166 -14.33 0.77 6.80
CA PHE A 166 -14.88 0.93 8.16
C PHE A 166 -14.07 1.91 8.99
N VAL A 167 -12.74 1.88 8.88
CA VAL A 167 -11.85 2.83 9.57
C VAL A 167 -12.11 4.25 9.10
N LEU A 168 -12.24 4.47 7.80
CA LEU A 168 -12.53 5.78 7.23
C LEU A 168 -13.92 6.27 7.63
N LEU A 169 -14.94 5.42 7.62
CA LEU A 169 -16.28 5.77 8.08
C LEU A 169 -16.28 6.19 9.55
N ALA A 170 -15.64 5.41 10.40
CA ALA A 170 -15.52 5.71 11.84
C ALA A 170 -14.70 6.99 12.08
N ALA A 171 -13.61 7.18 11.35
CA ALA A 171 -12.76 8.36 11.46
C ALA A 171 -13.50 9.63 10.98
N ASN A 172 -14.21 9.57 9.86
CA ASN A 172 -15.03 10.69 9.37
C ASN A 172 -16.14 11.05 10.37
N GLN A 173 -16.84 10.06 10.93
CA GLN A 173 -17.87 10.32 11.94
C GLN A 173 -17.26 10.93 13.22
N PHE A 174 -16.13 10.41 13.67
CA PHE A 174 -15.42 10.98 14.82
C PHE A 174 -14.97 12.41 14.56
N VAL A 175 -14.31 12.67 13.43
CA VAL A 175 -13.79 13.99 13.06
C VAL A 175 -14.94 15.00 12.93
N SER A 176 -16.03 14.63 12.26
CA SER A 176 -17.22 15.47 12.12
C SER A 176 -17.81 15.87 13.47
N ASN A 177 -17.96 14.91 14.39
CA ASN A 177 -18.50 15.17 15.73
C ASN A 177 -17.55 15.98 16.62
N ALA A 178 -16.23 15.64 16.56
CA ALA A 178 -15.25 16.27 17.44
C ALA A 178 -14.80 17.65 16.96
N PHE A 179 -14.78 17.89 15.66
CA PHE A 179 -14.22 19.10 15.04
C PHE A 179 -15.23 19.90 14.20
N GLY A 180 -16.50 19.48 14.14
CA GLY A 180 -17.53 20.21 13.39
C GLY A 180 -17.68 21.67 13.83
N TRP A 181 -17.43 21.98 15.10
CA TRP A 181 -17.43 23.32 15.64
C TRP A 181 -16.30 24.23 15.10
N ALA A 182 -15.21 23.63 14.58
CA ALA A 182 -14.08 24.36 14.01
C ALA A 182 -14.23 24.63 12.51
N VAL A 183 -15.28 24.06 11.89
CA VAL A 183 -15.57 24.29 10.47
C VAL A 183 -16.18 25.67 10.29
N GLU A 184 -15.46 26.52 9.57
CA GLU A 184 -15.91 27.86 9.20
C GLU A 184 -16.02 27.95 7.68
N ARG A 185 -17.21 28.32 7.19
CA ARG A 185 -17.49 28.39 5.76
C ARG A 185 -16.54 29.34 5.03
N GLY A 186 -16.23 30.50 5.61
CA GLY A 186 -15.31 31.46 5.00
C GLY A 186 -13.91 30.92 4.82
N SER A 187 -13.40 30.13 5.78
CA SER A 187 -12.10 29.46 5.68
C SER A 187 -12.08 28.38 4.59
N GLN A 188 -13.18 27.61 4.46
CA GLN A 188 -13.30 26.61 3.41
C GLN A 188 -13.41 27.25 2.01
N GLU A 189 -14.22 28.29 1.86
CA GLU A 189 -14.31 29.06 0.62
C GLU A 189 -12.96 29.68 0.24
N TRP A 190 -12.22 30.19 1.23
CA TRP A 190 -10.87 30.71 0.98
C TRP A 190 -9.91 29.65 0.45
N VAL A 191 -9.91 28.43 1.00
CA VAL A 191 -9.11 27.30 0.49
C VAL A 191 -9.57 26.89 -0.91
N GLN A 192 -10.88 26.77 -1.15
CA GLN A 192 -11.43 26.37 -2.44
C GLN A 192 -11.20 27.41 -3.55
N ASN A 193 -10.93 28.68 -3.19
CA ASN A 193 -10.52 29.70 -4.17
C ASN A 193 -9.07 29.54 -4.66
N PHE A 194 -8.26 28.67 -4.05
CA PHE A 194 -6.94 28.39 -4.57
C PHE A 194 -7.02 27.52 -5.83
N SER A 195 -5.99 27.64 -6.68
CA SER A 195 -5.88 26.71 -7.81
C SER A 195 -5.80 25.27 -7.32
N TRP A 196 -6.22 24.33 -8.15
CA TRP A 196 -6.17 22.91 -7.85
C TRP A 196 -4.78 22.44 -7.37
N PHE A 197 -3.71 22.89 -8.03
CA PHE A 197 -2.34 22.58 -7.62
C PHE A 197 -1.96 23.18 -6.26
N SER A 198 -2.42 24.40 -5.97
CA SER A 198 -2.16 25.03 -4.67
C SER A 198 -2.89 24.31 -3.54
N GLN A 199 -4.13 23.89 -3.76
CA GLN A 199 -4.88 23.04 -2.82
C GLN A 199 -4.16 21.70 -2.61
N LEU A 200 -3.68 21.05 -3.69
CA LEU A 200 -2.96 19.78 -3.59
C LEU A 200 -1.67 19.91 -2.77
N LEU A 201 -0.87 20.95 -3.01
CA LEU A 201 0.34 21.19 -2.22
C LEU A 201 0.00 21.48 -0.76
N LEU A 202 -1.05 22.25 -0.51
CA LEU A 202 -1.49 22.57 0.83
C LEU A 202 -1.98 21.35 1.59
N VAL A 203 -2.82 20.49 0.98
CA VAL A 203 -3.31 19.28 1.65
C VAL A 203 -2.18 18.30 1.93
N LEU A 204 -1.24 18.11 0.99
CA LEU A 204 -0.07 17.28 1.20
C LEU A 204 0.79 17.79 2.36
N LEU A 205 1.02 19.10 2.43
CA LEU A 205 1.83 19.71 3.49
C LEU A 205 1.14 19.62 4.87
N VAL A 206 -0.14 19.97 4.94
CA VAL A 206 -0.89 19.93 6.21
C VAL A 206 -1.02 18.50 6.72
N ALA A 207 -1.35 17.56 5.84
CA ALA A 207 -1.45 16.15 6.18
C ALA A 207 -0.10 15.58 6.67
N ASP A 208 1.00 15.94 6.01
CA ASP A 208 2.34 15.46 6.39
C ASP A 208 2.83 16.08 7.71
N LEU A 209 2.50 17.34 7.99
CA LEU A 209 2.79 17.95 9.29
C LEU A 209 2.06 17.22 10.44
N VAL A 210 0.80 16.85 10.25
CA VAL A 210 0.06 16.06 11.23
C VAL A 210 0.63 14.64 11.33
N GLN A 211 0.92 14.01 10.18
CA GLN A 211 1.56 12.70 10.14
C GLN A 211 2.91 12.71 10.86
N TYR A 212 3.75 13.71 10.61
CA TYR A 212 5.02 13.92 11.30
C TYR A 212 4.84 14.02 12.82
N ALA A 213 3.88 14.83 13.27
CA ALA A 213 3.64 15.02 14.70
C ALA A 213 3.16 13.72 15.37
N LEU A 214 2.21 13.01 14.77
CA LEU A 214 1.73 11.72 15.28
C LEU A 214 2.82 10.66 15.25
N HIS A 215 3.57 10.56 14.17
CA HIS A 215 4.66 9.61 13.99
C HIS A 215 5.77 9.84 15.03
N ARG A 216 6.11 11.09 15.30
CA ARG A 216 7.02 11.45 16.38
C ARG A 216 6.49 11.03 17.75
N VAL A 217 5.21 11.25 18.03
CA VAL A 217 4.56 10.78 19.27
C VAL A 217 4.59 9.25 19.37
N TYR A 218 4.40 8.54 18.25
CA TYR A 218 4.47 7.07 18.24
C TYR A 218 5.86 6.56 18.59
N HIS A 219 6.91 7.27 18.25
CA HIS A 219 8.29 6.94 18.60
C HIS A 219 8.67 7.38 20.00
N GLU A 220 8.40 8.63 20.36
CA GLU A 220 8.92 9.24 21.59
C GLU A 220 8.09 8.89 22.84
N VAL A 221 6.83 8.44 22.69
CA VAL A 221 5.97 8.05 23.81
C VAL A 221 5.89 6.53 23.93
N PRO A 222 6.42 5.92 25.02
CA PRO A 222 6.51 4.46 25.16
C PRO A 222 5.19 3.71 25.02
N PHE A 223 4.07 4.31 25.41
CA PHE A 223 2.74 3.72 25.25
C PHE A 223 2.40 3.55 23.76
N PHE A 224 2.61 4.56 22.94
CA PHE A 224 2.31 4.53 21.52
C PHE A 224 3.34 3.72 20.71
N TRP A 225 4.60 3.72 21.16
CA TRP A 225 5.64 2.89 20.56
C TRP A 225 5.26 1.40 20.51
N ARG A 226 4.53 0.88 21.48
CA ARG A 226 4.07 -0.53 21.49
C ARG A 226 3.27 -0.89 20.25
N PHE A 227 2.49 0.05 19.74
CA PHE A 227 1.70 -0.13 18.52
C PHE A 227 2.58 0.04 17.28
N HIS A 228 3.41 1.07 17.27
CA HIS A 228 4.26 1.43 16.14
C HIS A 228 5.48 0.50 15.96
N ALA A 229 5.97 -0.13 17.03
CA ALA A 229 7.02 -1.15 16.96
C ALA A 229 6.66 -2.31 16.04
N ILE A 230 5.37 -2.57 15.80
CA ILE A 230 4.90 -3.56 14.82
C ILE A 230 5.32 -3.14 13.41
N HIS A 231 5.16 -1.86 13.08
CA HIS A 231 5.60 -1.30 11.80
C HIS A 231 7.11 -1.45 11.63
N HIS A 232 7.88 -1.18 12.65
CA HIS A 232 9.33 -1.33 12.67
C HIS A 232 9.85 -2.76 12.80
N SER A 233 8.98 -3.77 13.01
CA SER A 233 9.42 -5.15 13.24
C SER A 233 9.92 -5.88 11.99
N ALA A 234 9.78 -5.30 10.79
CA ALA A 234 10.25 -5.90 9.56
C ALA A 234 11.78 -5.93 9.51
N LYS A 235 12.38 -7.12 9.40
CA LYS A 235 13.83 -7.32 9.29
C LYS A 235 14.33 -7.22 7.85
N THR A 236 13.43 -7.22 6.91
CA THR A 236 13.72 -7.11 5.47
C THR A 236 12.71 -6.15 4.88
N MET A 237 13.20 -5.12 4.19
CA MET A 237 12.37 -4.11 3.57
C MET A 237 12.04 -4.49 2.12
N ASP A 238 10.79 -4.35 1.75
CA ASP A 238 10.26 -4.39 0.40
C ASP A 238 8.93 -3.63 0.36
N TRP A 239 8.33 -3.52 -0.82
CA TRP A 239 7.07 -2.82 -1.04
C TRP A 239 5.94 -3.27 -0.09
N LEU A 240 5.94 -4.54 0.33
CA LEU A 240 4.90 -5.13 1.19
C LEU A 240 5.14 -4.86 2.69
N ALA A 241 6.38 -4.58 3.10
CA ALA A 241 6.74 -4.35 4.51
C ALA A 241 6.02 -3.14 5.12
N GLY A 242 5.73 -2.10 4.32
CA GLY A 242 4.99 -0.92 4.75
C GLY A 242 3.57 -1.20 5.24
N SER A 243 3.03 -2.37 4.92
CA SER A 243 1.68 -2.77 5.33
C SER A 243 1.57 -3.13 6.81
N ARG A 244 2.68 -3.41 7.51
CA ARG A 244 2.66 -3.75 8.94
C ARG A 244 2.20 -2.54 9.74
N GLN A 245 0.94 -2.57 10.18
CA GLN A 245 0.38 -1.54 11.05
C GLN A 245 -0.61 -2.16 12.02
N HIS A 246 -0.63 -1.65 13.24
CA HIS A 246 -1.67 -1.99 14.20
C HIS A 246 -2.96 -1.23 13.86
N ILE A 247 -4.12 -1.90 13.97
CA ILE A 247 -5.42 -1.30 13.62
C ILE A 247 -5.68 0.00 14.40
N ALA A 248 -5.34 0.04 15.70
CA ALA A 248 -5.52 1.24 16.51
C ALA A 248 -4.64 2.40 16.04
N GLU A 249 -3.38 2.14 15.66
CA GLU A 249 -2.48 3.14 15.10
C GLU A 249 -3.02 3.65 13.76
N LEU A 250 -3.41 2.75 12.87
CA LEU A 250 -4.03 3.09 11.58
C LEU A 250 -5.24 4.02 11.78
N THR A 251 -6.13 3.67 12.72
CA THR A 251 -7.35 4.47 13.00
C THR A 251 -6.98 5.85 13.56
N LEU A 252 -6.08 5.91 14.55
CA LEU A 252 -5.66 7.18 15.17
C LEU A 252 -4.99 8.10 14.13
N THR A 253 -4.13 7.55 13.31
CA THR A 253 -3.48 8.28 12.22
C THR A 253 -4.51 8.85 11.24
N ARG A 254 -5.47 8.03 10.82
CA ARG A 254 -6.55 8.49 9.92
C ARG A 254 -7.39 9.59 10.56
N CYS A 255 -7.79 9.47 11.82
CA CYS A 255 -8.50 10.52 12.54
C CYS A 255 -7.69 11.83 12.57
N GLY A 256 -6.41 11.75 12.90
CA GLY A 256 -5.56 12.93 12.98
C GLY A 256 -5.38 13.63 11.63
N VAL A 257 -5.10 12.89 10.57
CA VAL A 257 -4.89 13.45 9.22
C VAL A 257 -6.19 13.98 8.61
N LEU A 258 -7.31 13.29 8.82
CA LEU A 258 -8.61 13.72 8.29
C LEU A 258 -9.13 15.00 8.98
N ALA A 259 -8.76 15.28 10.24
CA ALA A 259 -9.26 16.43 10.96
C ALA A 259 -8.97 17.78 10.24
N PRO A 260 -7.72 18.13 9.92
CA PRO A 260 -7.46 19.36 9.18
C PRO A 260 -8.02 19.34 7.75
N ILE A 261 -8.06 18.18 7.09
CA ILE A 261 -8.65 18.07 5.74
C ILE A 261 -10.14 18.42 5.81
N PHE A 262 -10.87 17.91 6.80
CA PHE A 262 -12.27 18.20 7.04
C PHE A 262 -12.53 19.68 7.41
N ILE A 263 -11.70 20.25 8.30
CA ILE A 263 -11.85 21.65 8.73
C ILE A 263 -11.61 22.59 7.55
N LEU A 264 -10.57 22.35 6.75
CA LEU A 264 -10.17 23.24 5.66
C LEU A 264 -11.01 23.08 4.38
N GLY A 265 -11.70 21.95 4.17
CA GLY A 265 -12.70 21.75 3.13
C GLY A 265 -12.16 21.82 1.71
N PHE A 266 -11.13 21.01 1.40
CA PHE A 266 -10.56 20.90 0.06
C PHE A 266 -11.55 20.32 -0.96
N ASP A 267 -11.34 20.63 -2.23
CA ASP A 267 -12.11 20.06 -3.34
C ASP A 267 -11.96 18.52 -3.38
N LYS A 268 -13.05 17.83 -3.70
CA LYS A 268 -13.04 16.35 -3.77
C LYS A 268 -11.94 15.81 -4.70
N SER A 269 -11.77 16.40 -5.88
CA SER A 269 -10.75 15.97 -6.84
C SER A 269 -9.31 16.15 -6.32
N VAL A 270 -9.09 17.13 -5.44
CA VAL A 270 -7.80 17.32 -4.76
C VAL A 270 -7.58 16.23 -3.71
N ILE A 271 -8.63 15.90 -2.94
CA ILE A 271 -8.57 14.83 -1.95
C ILE A 271 -8.31 13.48 -2.64
N ASP A 272 -8.99 13.20 -3.74
CA ASP A 272 -8.80 11.97 -4.53
C ASP A 272 -7.35 11.85 -5.03
N ALA A 273 -6.79 12.93 -5.57
CA ALA A 273 -5.38 12.97 -5.99
C ALA A 273 -4.41 12.80 -4.81
N TYR A 274 -4.69 13.45 -3.67
CA TYR A 274 -3.94 13.30 -2.44
C TYR A 274 -3.87 11.82 -2.00
N ILE A 275 -5.00 11.12 -1.96
CA ILE A 275 -5.07 9.70 -1.55
C ILE A 275 -4.19 8.83 -2.45
N ILE A 276 -4.23 9.06 -3.77
CA ILE A 276 -3.42 8.30 -4.74
C ILE A 276 -1.92 8.55 -4.52
N ILE A 277 -1.52 9.82 -4.38
CA ILE A 277 -0.11 10.21 -4.18
C ILE A 277 0.43 9.61 -2.88
N VAL A 278 -0.33 9.73 -1.79
CA VAL A 278 0.06 9.26 -0.46
C VAL A 278 0.17 7.73 -0.44
N GLY A 279 -0.80 7.04 -1.03
CA GLY A 279 -0.77 5.58 -1.13
C GLY A 279 0.44 5.09 -1.93
N PHE A 280 0.68 5.66 -3.11
CA PHE A 280 1.84 5.31 -3.93
C PHE A 280 3.16 5.59 -3.21
N GLN A 281 3.31 6.75 -2.58
CA GLN A 281 4.55 7.13 -1.89
C GLN A 281 4.78 6.26 -0.64
N ALA A 282 3.73 5.89 0.10
CA ALA A 282 3.87 5.01 1.25
C ALA A 282 4.45 3.65 0.87
N VAL A 283 4.01 3.07 -0.25
CA VAL A 283 4.58 1.82 -0.77
C VAL A 283 5.99 2.04 -1.32
N LEU A 284 6.21 3.12 -2.11
CA LEU A 284 7.51 3.47 -2.67
C LEU A 284 8.58 3.62 -1.59
N ASN A 285 8.27 4.28 -0.47
CA ASN A 285 9.21 4.52 0.61
C ASN A 285 9.77 3.23 1.25
N HIS A 286 9.00 2.14 1.22
CA HIS A 286 9.41 0.85 1.77
C HIS A 286 10.10 -0.06 0.74
N THR A 287 10.09 0.31 -0.56
CA THR A 287 10.63 -0.55 -1.61
C THR A 287 12.11 -0.82 -1.46
N ASN A 288 12.52 -2.04 -1.78
CA ASN A 288 13.92 -2.43 -1.92
C ASN A 288 14.50 -1.94 -3.27
N ALA A 289 14.33 -0.66 -3.58
CA ALA A 289 14.72 -0.08 -4.87
C ALA A 289 15.74 1.03 -4.72
N GLN A 290 16.88 0.91 -5.42
CA GLN A 290 17.96 1.90 -5.40
C GLN A 290 17.70 3.02 -6.41
N ILE A 291 16.66 3.82 -6.18
CA ILE A 291 16.32 4.96 -7.04
C ILE A 291 17.14 6.18 -6.62
N LYS A 292 17.76 6.85 -7.60
CA LYS A 292 18.55 8.07 -7.37
C LYS A 292 17.70 9.30 -7.56
N PHE A 293 17.34 9.97 -6.48
CA PHE A 293 16.50 11.17 -6.50
C PHE A 293 17.31 12.50 -6.62
N GLY A 294 18.64 12.45 -6.67
CA GLY A 294 19.46 13.65 -6.77
C GLY A 294 19.20 14.64 -5.62
N TRP A 295 18.93 15.90 -5.96
CA TRP A 295 18.61 16.95 -4.98
C TRP A 295 17.18 16.83 -4.41
N LEU A 296 16.26 16.17 -5.11
CA LEU A 296 14.89 15.96 -4.64
C LEU A 296 14.82 15.22 -3.30
N LYS A 297 15.86 14.42 -2.94
CA LYS A 297 15.95 13.73 -1.65
C LYS A 297 15.91 14.66 -0.43
N TYR A 298 16.15 15.96 -0.60
CA TYR A 298 16.05 16.96 0.46
C TYR A 298 14.66 17.57 0.58
N ILE A 299 13.81 17.37 -0.45
CA ILE A 299 12.44 17.89 -0.50
C ILE A 299 11.45 16.79 -0.16
N ILE A 300 11.54 15.65 -0.84
CA ILE A 300 10.62 14.54 -0.68
C ILE A 300 11.27 13.38 0.07
N VAL A 301 10.45 12.65 0.83
CA VAL A 301 10.84 11.38 1.44
C VAL A 301 11.08 10.36 0.33
N THR A 302 12.24 9.73 0.38
CA THR A 302 12.68 8.72 -0.60
C THR A 302 12.82 7.36 0.07
N PRO A 303 12.89 6.25 -0.68
CA PRO A 303 13.15 4.94 -0.10
C PRO A 303 14.38 4.94 0.82
N GLN A 304 15.51 5.52 0.39
CA GLN A 304 16.71 5.59 1.22
C GLN A 304 16.47 6.38 2.53
N PHE A 305 15.75 7.49 2.48
CA PHE A 305 15.45 8.30 3.66
C PHE A 305 14.58 7.53 4.66
N HIS A 306 13.55 6.83 4.16
CA HIS A 306 12.64 6.06 4.99
C HIS A 306 13.25 4.74 5.50
N HIS A 307 14.13 4.11 4.73
CA HIS A 307 14.90 2.95 5.19
C HIS A 307 15.79 3.30 6.38
N TRP A 308 16.38 4.50 6.42
CA TRP A 308 17.08 4.98 7.61
C TRP A 308 16.16 5.13 8.82
N HIS A 309 14.91 5.51 8.63
CA HIS A 309 13.91 5.53 9.68
C HIS A 309 13.66 4.12 10.28
N HIS A 310 13.62 3.09 9.44
CA HIS A 310 13.45 1.70 9.87
C HIS A 310 14.73 1.01 10.34
N SER A 311 15.86 1.73 10.35
CA SER A 311 17.15 1.15 10.73
C SER A 311 17.22 0.86 12.23
N SER A 312 17.87 -0.26 12.58
CA SER A 312 18.25 -0.57 13.96
C SER A 312 19.54 0.13 14.41
N ASP A 313 20.16 0.97 13.57
CA ASP A 313 21.33 1.76 13.92
C ASP A 313 20.95 2.85 14.95
N LYS A 314 21.79 3.00 16.00
CA LYS A 314 21.55 4.01 17.06
C LYS A 314 21.47 5.43 16.54
N ALA A 315 22.16 5.77 15.46
CA ALA A 315 22.13 7.09 14.85
C ALA A 315 20.79 7.41 14.16
N ALA A 316 20.01 6.39 13.86
CA ALA A 316 18.74 6.48 13.14
C ALA A 316 17.50 6.33 14.04
N ILE A 317 17.68 5.84 15.28
CA ILE A 317 16.57 5.72 16.22
C ILE A 317 15.95 7.09 16.48
N ASP A 318 14.63 7.15 16.43
CA ASP A 318 13.84 8.37 16.63
C ASP A 318 14.24 9.51 15.66
N ARG A 319 14.32 9.16 14.38
CA ARG A 319 14.66 10.06 13.27
C ARG A 319 13.78 9.83 12.05
N ASN A 320 13.74 10.82 11.15
CA ASN A 320 13.09 10.76 9.84
C ASN A 320 11.59 10.45 9.91
N TYR A 321 10.83 11.28 10.62
CA TYR A 321 9.40 11.03 10.88
C TYR A 321 8.45 11.43 9.75
N ALA A 322 8.86 12.34 8.84
CA ALA A 322 8.02 12.78 7.74
C ALA A 322 7.68 11.64 6.79
N ALA A 323 6.47 11.64 6.25
CA ALA A 323 6.01 10.63 5.31
C ALA A 323 6.16 11.07 3.84
N HIS A 324 6.02 12.38 3.56
CA HIS A 324 6.01 12.91 2.20
C HIS A 324 7.13 13.90 1.93
N PHE A 325 7.39 14.83 2.87
CA PHE A 325 8.33 15.93 2.69
C PHE A 325 9.50 15.84 3.66
N ALA A 326 10.66 15.38 3.18
CA ALA A 326 11.88 15.24 3.97
C ALA A 326 12.33 16.56 4.61
N PHE A 327 12.04 17.71 3.99
CA PHE A 327 12.42 19.03 4.54
C PHE A 327 11.79 19.30 5.92
N ILE A 328 10.66 18.65 6.26
CA ILE A 328 10.04 18.77 7.58
C ILE A 328 11.01 18.28 8.66
N ASP A 329 11.63 17.10 8.45
CA ASP A 329 12.64 16.58 9.38
C ASP A 329 13.88 17.46 9.45
N TYR A 330 14.28 18.09 8.33
CA TYR A 330 15.39 19.05 8.36
C TYR A 330 15.06 20.30 9.16
N ILE A 331 13.84 20.82 9.05
CA ILE A 331 13.38 22.00 9.80
C ILE A 331 13.32 21.69 11.30
N PHE A 332 12.75 20.54 11.68
CA PHE A 332 12.61 20.15 13.08
C PHE A 332 13.86 19.47 13.68
N GLY A 333 14.93 19.30 12.90
CA GLY A 333 16.20 18.74 13.37
C GLY A 333 16.18 17.24 13.62
N THR A 334 15.20 16.53 13.07
CA THR A 334 15.03 15.08 13.21
C THR A 334 15.57 14.28 12.02
N ALA A 335 16.06 14.94 10.96
CA ALA A 335 16.66 14.27 9.82
C ALA A 335 17.98 13.56 10.18
N VAL A 336 18.13 12.30 9.75
CA VAL A 336 19.42 11.61 9.73
C VAL A 336 20.32 12.30 8.69
N ARG A 337 21.47 12.80 9.13
CA ARG A 337 22.38 13.59 8.29
C ARG A 337 23.65 12.83 7.96
N GLY A 338 24.22 13.12 6.79
CA GLY A 338 25.54 12.60 6.40
C GLY A 338 25.57 11.17 5.91
N GLN A 339 24.44 10.47 5.90
CA GLN A 339 24.38 9.10 5.43
C GLN A 339 24.37 9.04 3.89
N LYS A 340 25.46 8.55 3.32
CA LYS A 340 25.59 8.33 1.87
C LYS A 340 25.12 6.92 1.47
N GLU A 341 25.31 5.96 2.37
CA GLU A 341 24.98 4.57 2.18
C GLU A 341 23.58 4.24 2.74
N TRP A 342 23.10 3.06 2.45
CA TRP A 342 21.87 2.53 3.02
C TRP A 342 22.14 1.87 4.37
N PRO A 343 21.13 1.78 5.27
CA PRO A 343 21.31 1.11 6.56
C PRO A 343 21.63 -0.36 6.40
N GLU A 344 22.46 -0.90 7.28
CA GLU A 344 22.87 -2.32 7.22
C GLU A 344 21.80 -3.28 7.74
N ALA A 345 21.03 -2.86 8.74
CA ALA A 345 20.02 -3.69 9.40
C ALA A 345 18.74 -2.93 9.69
N TYR A 346 17.65 -3.68 9.69
CA TYR A 346 16.29 -3.19 9.99
C TYR A 346 15.72 -3.96 11.18
N GLY A 347 14.64 -3.43 11.73
CA GLY A 347 13.90 -4.08 12.81
C GLY A 347 14.06 -3.39 14.15
N VAL A 348 13.27 -3.84 15.11
CA VAL A 348 13.27 -3.32 16.48
C VAL A 348 14.50 -3.85 17.24
N VAL A 349 15.22 -2.97 17.91
CA VAL A 349 16.36 -3.37 18.75
C VAL A 349 15.86 -4.29 19.87
N GLY A 350 16.51 -5.46 19.99
CA GLY A 350 16.12 -6.50 20.96
C GLY A 350 15.11 -7.52 20.43
N ASP A 351 14.56 -7.31 19.21
CA ASP A 351 13.72 -8.30 18.48
C ASP A 351 12.59 -8.92 19.32
N TYR A 352 11.86 -8.09 20.05
CA TYR A 352 10.82 -8.53 21.00
C TYR A 352 9.40 -8.54 20.43
N VAL A 353 9.20 -8.05 19.18
CA VAL A 353 7.88 -8.06 18.52
C VAL A 353 7.64 -9.44 17.90
N PRO A 354 6.53 -10.11 18.22
CA PRO A 354 6.28 -11.48 17.74
C PRO A 354 5.97 -11.51 16.24
N GLU A 355 6.25 -12.64 15.60
CA GLU A 355 5.84 -12.90 14.22
C GLU A 355 4.36 -13.27 14.11
N GLY A 356 3.72 -12.86 13.02
CA GLY A 356 2.35 -13.20 12.67
C GLY A 356 1.32 -12.16 13.10
N TRP A 357 0.39 -11.85 12.20
CA TRP A 357 -0.58 -10.77 12.32
C TRP A 357 -1.37 -10.78 13.64
N ILE A 358 -1.99 -11.91 14.00
CA ILE A 358 -2.79 -12.02 15.25
C ILE A 358 -1.95 -11.70 16.50
N LYS A 359 -0.71 -12.24 16.54
CA LYS A 359 0.17 -12.01 17.69
C LYS A 359 0.61 -10.56 17.76
N GLN A 360 0.84 -9.91 16.62
CA GLN A 360 1.20 -8.50 16.53
C GLN A 360 0.03 -7.60 16.94
N GLN A 361 -1.20 -7.88 16.52
CA GLN A 361 -2.36 -7.11 16.98
C GLN A 361 -2.62 -7.26 18.51
N ALA A 362 -2.26 -8.40 19.09
CA ALA A 362 -2.38 -8.62 20.54
C ALA A 362 -1.17 -8.12 21.36
N PHE A 363 -0.05 -7.81 20.69
CA PHE A 363 1.22 -7.49 21.35
C PHE A 363 1.16 -6.25 22.25
N PRO A 364 0.61 -5.09 21.83
CA PRO A 364 0.56 -3.89 22.65
C PRO A 364 -0.19 -4.08 23.98
N LEU A 365 -1.13 -5.03 24.02
CA LEU A 365 -1.95 -5.33 25.19
C LEU A 365 -1.22 -6.21 26.23
N LYS A 366 -0.14 -6.90 25.82
CA LYS A 366 0.62 -7.84 26.65
C LYS A 366 1.87 -7.24 27.27
N VAL A 367 2.36 -6.15 26.73
CA VAL A 367 3.56 -5.47 27.25
C VAL A 367 3.19 -4.78 28.55
N LYS A 368 3.72 -5.27 29.68
CA LYS A 368 3.62 -4.57 30.95
C LYS A 368 4.42 -3.27 30.88
N SER A 369 3.84 -2.20 31.39
CA SER A 369 4.45 -0.87 31.50
C SER A 369 5.74 -0.90 32.29
#